data_032558bc19e06b3db4f4a0723d1faee8
#
_entry.id   032558bc19e06b3db4f4a0723d1faee8
#
_cell.length_a   1.000
_cell.length_b   1.000
_cell.length_c   1.000
_cell.angle_alpha   90.00
_cell.angle_beta   90.00
_cell.angle_gamma   90.00
#
_symmetry.space_group_name_H-M   'P 1'
#
loop_
_entity.id
_entity.type
_entity.pdbx_description
1 polymer ?
#
loop_
_entity_poly.entity_id
_entity_poly.type
_entity_poly.pdbx_seq_one_letter_code
_entity_poly.pdbx_strand_id
1 'polypeptide(L)'
;MLKLLCKICATLTPSDIDIVEQMSNVATILSNILDMDVFLDCPTKKEDEAMVVFHARPEKNSLYSKDISGEIAYRFNEPAVFRTFETGLPSRNYKAVTQEKANVLQNILPIFNALDEVICVIIIEYSEQQKEFFEKEYNKKAAGILIGQIDSLKDRVTEYINDGIIIFNKNGYATYANKVAKILYEKLGVSSIVGQSFENLYFERAKYSAIIESPNEYKQKEVRIFDFILNVQCLVSKINEDVKRVTLIIKDITEEKKYEE
;
A
#
# COMPACT_ATOMS: atom_id res chain seq x y z
N MET A 1 -16.66 -7.41 3.70
CA MET A 1 -17.28 -6.23 3.05
C MET A 1 -16.73 -6.08 1.62
N LEU A 2 -15.44 -5.97 1.38
CA LEU A 2 -14.83 -5.76 0.06
C LEU A 2 -15.39 -6.69 -1.04
N LYS A 3 -15.36 -8.01 -0.85
CA LYS A 3 -15.88 -8.98 -1.84
C LYS A 3 -17.36 -8.76 -2.17
N LEU A 4 -18.17 -8.29 -1.22
CA LEU A 4 -19.58 -7.98 -1.47
C LEU A 4 -19.71 -6.74 -2.36
N LEU A 5 -18.92 -5.68 -2.09
CA LEU A 5 -18.90 -4.47 -2.91
C LEU A 5 -18.42 -4.77 -4.33
N CYS A 6 -17.33 -5.55 -4.48
CA CYS A 6 -16.85 -5.97 -5.80
C CYS A 6 -17.90 -6.74 -6.63
N LYS A 7 -18.78 -7.53 -5.98
CA LYS A 7 -19.88 -8.24 -6.69
C LYS A 7 -20.98 -7.30 -7.18
N ILE A 8 -21.10 -6.12 -6.59
CA ILE A 8 -22.06 -5.08 -7.01
C ILE A 8 -21.49 -4.27 -8.19
N CYS A 9 -20.16 -4.15 -8.23
CA CYS A 9 -19.45 -3.50 -9.33
C CYS A 9 -19.68 -4.24 -10.65
N ALA A 10 -19.30 -3.63 -11.76
CA ALA A 10 -19.56 -4.14 -13.09
C ALA A 10 -19.05 -5.60 -13.27
N THR A 11 -18.48 -5.97 -14.29
CA THR A 11 -18.14 -7.29 -14.79
C THR A 11 -16.92 -7.96 -14.14
N LEU A 12 -16.67 -7.78 -12.83
CA LEU A 12 -15.54 -8.42 -12.17
C LEU A 12 -15.74 -9.93 -12.06
N THR A 13 -14.79 -10.69 -12.58
CA THR A 13 -14.74 -12.15 -12.40
C THR A 13 -14.28 -12.51 -10.98
N PRO A 14 -14.46 -13.74 -10.50
CA PRO A 14 -13.88 -14.18 -9.24
C PRO A 14 -12.37 -13.94 -9.14
N SER A 15 -11.64 -14.17 -10.24
CA SER A 15 -10.20 -13.90 -10.31
C SER A 15 -9.86 -12.42 -10.17
N ASP A 16 -10.66 -11.53 -10.77
CA ASP A 16 -10.49 -10.08 -10.63
C ASP A 16 -10.73 -9.64 -9.19
N ILE A 17 -11.74 -10.22 -8.53
CA ILE A 17 -12.03 -9.94 -7.11
C ILE A 17 -10.85 -10.37 -6.22
N ASP A 18 -10.20 -11.48 -6.52
CA ASP A 18 -9.02 -11.93 -5.78
C ASP A 18 -7.83 -10.97 -5.98
N ILE A 19 -7.66 -10.38 -7.18
CA ILE A 19 -6.66 -9.34 -7.44
C ILE A 19 -6.98 -8.09 -6.60
N VAL A 20 -8.22 -7.61 -6.61
CA VAL A 20 -8.65 -6.45 -5.84
C VAL A 20 -8.44 -6.69 -4.33
N GLU A 21 -8.73 -7.89 -3.83
CA GLU A 21 -8.47 -8.26 -2.44
C GLU A 21 -6.97 -8.23 -2.09
N GLN A 22 -6.11 -8.70 -2.98
CA GLN A 22 -4.66 -8.58 -2.79
C GLN A 22 -4.22 -7.11 -2.76
N MET A 23 -4.79 -6.27 -3.64
CA MET A 23 -4.50 -4.84 -3.67
C MET A 23 -4.97 -4.09 -2.42
N SER A 24 -6.00 -4.57 -1.73
CA SER A 24 -6.42 -3.96 -0.47
C SER A 24 -5.35 -4.05 0.63
N ASN A 25 -4.54 -5.12 0.63
CA ASN A 25 -3.40 -5.21 1.53
C ASN A 25 -2.30 -4.21 1.15
N VAL A 26 -2.06 -4.04 -0.15
CA VAL A 26 -1.11 -3.03 -0.66
C VAL A 26 -1.58 -1.63 -0.28
N ALA A 27 -2.86 -1.32 -0.47
CA ALA A 27 -3.46 -0.05 -0.09
C ALA A 27 -3.29 0.25 1.41
N THR A 28 -3.50 -0.76 2.27
CA THR A 28 -3.29 -0.63 3.72
C THR A 28 -1.83 -0.32 4.06
N ILE A 29 -0.88 -1.01 3.43
CA ILE A 29 0.55 -0.76 3.63
C ILE A 29 0.91 0.66 3.20
N LEU A 30 0.47 1.07 2.01
CA LEU A 30 0.71 2.41 1.48
C LEU A 30 0.14 3.50 2.39
N SER A 31 -1.10 3.35 2.84
CA SER A 31 -1.75 4.31 3.72
C SER A 31 -0.93 4.54 5.00
N ASN A 32 -0.45 3.46 5.62
CA ASN A 32 0.35 3.56 6.84
C ASN A 32 1.74 4.16 6.62
N ILE A 33 2.41 3.83 5.51
CA ILE A 33 3.76 4.36 5.20
C ILE A 33 3.72 5.83 4.82
N LEU A 34 2.75 6.19 3.97
CA LEU A 34 2.63 7.55 3.44
C LEU A 34 1.88 8.48 4.39
N ASP A 35 1.19 7.93 5.40
CA ASP A 35 0.27 8.65 6.30
C ASP A 35 -0.80 9.42 5.50
N MET A 36 -1.38 8.74 4.49
CA MET A 36 -2.34 9.27 3.52
C MET A 36 -3.49 8.31 3.30
N ASP A 37 -4.64 8.83 2.88
CA ASP A 37 -5.77 7.99 2.49
C ASP A 37 -5.50 7.28 1.16
N VAL A 38 -5.78 5.97 1.12
CA VAL A 38 -5.61 5.15 -0.09
C VAL A 38 -6.88 4.38 -0.37
N PHE A 39 -7.37 4.50 -1.62
CA PHE A 39 -8.62 3.88 -2.04
C PHE A 39 -8.40 2.85 -3.13
N LEU A 40 -9.33 1.93 -3.22
CA LEU A 40 -9.55 1.08 -4.40
C LEU A 40 -10.94 1.36 -4.94
N ASP A 41 -11.00 1.84 -6.18
CA ASP A 41 -12.24 2.10 -6.88
C ASP A 41 -12.41 1.14 -8.05
N CYS A 42 -13.60 0.54 -8.15
CA CYS A 42 -13.97 -0.32 -9.27
C CYS A 42 -15.06 0.35 -10.11
N PRO A 43 -15.04 0.19 -11.44
CA PRO A 43 -16.09 0.70 -12.31
C PRO A 43 -17.42 0.00 -11.98
N THR A 44 -18.51 0.75 -12.03
CA THR A 44 -19.86 0.19 -11.90
C THR A 44 -20.47 -0.11 -13.28
N LYS A 45 -21.70 -0.57 -13.30
CA LYS A 45 -22.47 -0.76 -14.57
C LYS A 45 -22.85 0.55 -15.23
N LYS A 46 -22.72 1.66 -14.53
CA LYS A 46 -23.00 3.00 -15.05
C LYS A 46 -21.69 3.69 -15.44
N GLU A 47 -21.67 4.27 -16.60
CA GLU A 47 -20.47 4.80 -17.24
C GLU A 47 -19.77 5.91 -16.43
N ASP A 48 -20.55 6.71 -15.69
CA ASP A 48 -20.06 7.85 -14.92
C ASP A 48 -19.98 7.60 -13.41
N GLU A 49 -20.07 6.33 -12.99
CA GLU A 49 -20.02 5.91 -11.59
C GLU A 49 -18.91 4.88 -11.36
N ALA A 50 -18.10 5.10 -10.35
CA ALA A 50 -17.21 4.10 -9.76
C ALA A 50 -17.58 3.88 -8.30
N MET A 51 -17.26 2.73 -7.75
CA MET A 51 -17.52 2.40 -6.35
C MET A 51 -16.21 2.29 -5.59
N VAL A 52 -16.11 2.99 -4.48
CA VAL A 52 -15.05 2.81 -3.50
C VAL A 52 -15.25 1.44 -2.85
N VAL A 53 -14.50 0.43 -3.30
CA VAL A 53 -14.61 -0.94 -2.76
C VAL A 53 -13.75 -1.14 -1.52
N PHE A 54 -12.76 -0.27 -1.32
CA PHE A 54 -11.88 -0.29 -0.16
C PHE A 54 -11.30 1.09 0.13
N HIS A 55 -11.24 1.45 1.42
CA HIS A 55 -10.61 2.66 1.91
C HIS A 55 -9.63 2.29 3.04
N ALA A 56 -8.35 2.46 2.78
CA ALA A 56 -7.30 2.36 3.78
C ALA A 56 -7.04 3.75 4.36
N ARG A 57 -7.33 3.91 5.65
CA ARG A 57 -7.15 5.16 6.38
C ARG A 57 -5.84 5.14 7.16
N PRO A 58 -5.03 6.21 7.11
CA PRO A 58 -3.88 6.35 7.97
C PRO A 58 -4.31 6.52 9.43
N GLU A 59 -3.41 6.24 10.36
CA GLU A 59 -3.73 6.35 11.79
C GLU A 59 -3.93 7.80 12.25
N LYS A 60 -3.25 8.77 11.63
CA LYS A 60 -3.19 10.15 12.14
C LYS A 60 -3.78 11.19 11.20
N ASN A 61 -3.41 11.17 9.93
CA ASN A 61 -3.67 12.29 9.01
C ASN A 61 -4.70 11.97 7.92
N SER A 62 -5.73 11.16 8.25
CA SER A 62 -6.84 10.93 7.32
C SER A 62 -7.58 12.22 7.03
N LEU A 63 -7.85 12.47 5.75
CA LEU A 63 -8.67 13.59 5.26
C LEU A 63 -10.17 13.31 5.42
N TYR A 64 -10.55 12.12 5.88
CA TYR A 64 -11.92 11.68 6.02
C TYR A 64 -12.28 11.41 7.47
N SER A 65 -13.49 11.81 7.86
CA SER A 65 -14.03 11.59 9.21
C SER A 65 -14.39 10.11 9.46
N LYS A 66 -14.76 9.37 8.41
CA LYS A 66 -15.19 7.96 8.46
C LYS A 66 -14.66 7.16 7.26
N ASP A 67 -14.77 5.83 7.34
CA ASP A 67 -14.59 4.94 6.19
C ASP A 67 -15.71 5.19 5.16
N ILE A 68 -15.31 5.41 3.90
CA ILE A 68 -16.23 5.67 2.78
C ILE A 68 -16.35 4.47 1.83
N SER A 69 -15.91 3.28 2.24
CA SER A 69 -16.09 2.06 1.44
C SER A 69 -17.59 1.82 1.19
N GLY A 70 -17.95 1.63 -0.07
CA GLY A 70 -19.34 1.48 -0.56
C GLY A 70 -19.94 2.78 -1.09
N GLU A 71 -19.28 3.93 -0.98
CA GLU A 71 -19.76 5.18 -1.57
C GLU A 71 -19.44 5.23 -3.07
N ILE A 72 -20.18 6.06 -3.79
CA ILE A 72 -20.05 6.21 -5.25
C ILE A 72 -19.20 7.44 -5.56
N ALA A 73 -18.15 7.23 -6.34
CA ALA A 73 -17.38 8.26 -6.99
C ALA A 73 -18.00 8.60 -8.35
N TYR A 74 -18.19 9.89 -8.62
CA TYR A 74 -18.78 10.38 -9.85
C TYR A 74 -17.73 11.03 -10.75
N ARG A 75 -17.82 10.81 -12.07
CA ARG A 75 -16.90 11.35 -13.07
C ARG A 75 -16.70 12.86 -12.95
N PHE A 76 -17.75 13.63 -12.67
CA PHE A 76 -17.65 15.09 -12.56
C PHE A 76 -16.83 15.55 -11.34
N ASN A 77 -16.75 14.74 -10.27
CA ASN A 77 -15.92 15.04 -9.09
C ASN A 77 -14.48 14.52 -9.25
N GLU A 78 -14.34 13.38 -9.91
CA GLU A 78 -13.07 12.63 -10.00
C GLU A 78 -12.72 12.24 -11.44
N PRO A 79 -12.62 13.22 -12.37
CA PRO A 79 -12.42 12.92 -13.79
C PRO A 79 -11.13 12.13 -14.07
N ALA A 80 -10.11 12.25 -13.23
CA ALA A 80 -8.85 11.54 -13.40
C ALA A 80 -8.97 10.04 -13.13
N VAL A 81 -9.87 9.62 -12.24
CA VAL A 81 -10.21 8.21 -12.00
C VAL A 81 -10.75 7.59 -13.28
N PHE A 82 -11.74 8.23 -13.89
CA PHE A 82 -12.36 7.73 -15.11
C PHE A 82 -11.42 7.76 -16.31
N ARG A 83 -10.60 8.81 -16.43
CA ARG A 83 -9.53 8.83 -17.43
C ARG A 83 -8.60 7.64 -17.28
N THR A 84 -8.25 7.27 -16.05
CA THR A 84 -7.37 6.13 -15.79
C THR A 84 -8.04 4.80 -16.16
N PHE A 85 -9.35 4.64 -15.90
CA PHE A 85 -10.12 3.48 -16.39
C PHE A 85 -10.11 3.37 -17.91
N GLU A 86 -10.36 4.49 -18.62
CA GLU A 86 -10.48 4.52 -20.08
C GLU A 86 -9.15 4.30 -20.79
N THR A 87 -8.08 4.90 -20.28
CA THR A 87 -6.78 4.90 -20.98
C THR A 87 -5.80 3.85 -20.48
N GLY A 88 -6.02 3.29 -19.29
CA GLY A 88 -5.03 2.44 -18.63
C GLY A 88 -3.75 3.18 -18.23
N LEU A 89 -3.73 4.52 -18.32
CA LEU A 89 -2.56 5.33 -17.99
C LEU A 89 -2.68 5.94 -16.60
N PRO A 90 -1.59 6.00 -15.82
CA PRO A 90 -1.59 6.66 -14.52
C PRO A 90 -1.94 8.15 -14.63
N SER A 91 -2.59 8.66 -13.59
CA SER A 91 -2.86 10.10 -13.41
C SER A 91 -2.12 10.60 -12.16
N ARG A 92 -1.49 11.77 -12.22
CA ARG A 92 -0.67 12.31 -11.12
C ARG A 92 -1.01 13.76 -10.81
N ASN A 93 -0.99 14.09 -9.52
CA ASN A 93 -1.22 15.44 -9.00
C ASN A 93 -2.54 16.05 -9.53
N TYR A 94 -3.55 15.22 -9.77
CA TYR A 94 -4.86 15.71 -10.21
C TYR A 94 -5.62 16.30 -9.04
N LYS A 95 -6.22 17.46 -9.27
CA LYS A 95 -7.10 18.09 -8.29
C LYS A 95 -8.45 17.41 -8.29
N ALA A 96 -8.92 17.05 -7.12
CA ALA A 96 -10.24 16.48 -6.89
C ALA A 96 -10.91 17.14 -5.69
N VAL A 97 -12.21 16.89 -5.55
CA VAL A 97 -12.99 17.34 -4.40
C VAL A 97 -13.54 16.09 -3.72
N THR A 98 -13.16 15.90 -2.47
CA THR A 98 -13.65 14.77 -1.68
C THR A 98 -15.15 14.81 -1.50
N GLN A 99 -15.75 13.70 -1.09
CA GLN A 99 -17.16 13.66 -0.72
C GLN A 99 -17.49 14.55 0.48
N GLU A 100 -16.50 14.85 1.32
CA GLU A 100 -16.59 15.83 2.42
C GLU A 100 -16.30 17.28 1.96
N LYS A 101 -16.22 17.52 0.62
CA LYS A 101 -15.98 18.82 -0.01
C LYS A 101 -14.61 19.45 0.28
N ALA A 102 -13.62 18.66 0.65
CA ALA A 102 -12.24 19.11 0.77
C ALA A 102 -11.53 19.05 -0.60
N ASN A 103 -10.67 20.03 -0.89
CA ASN A 103 -9.80 19.99 -2.05
C ASN A 103 -8.61 19.09 -1.77
N VAL A 104 -8.35 18.13 -2.65
CA VAL A 104 -7.27 17.15 -2.54
C VAL A 104 -6.50 17.03 -3.85
N LEU A 105 -5.34 16.44 -3.75
CA LEU A 105 -4.56 15.95 -4.88
C LEU A 105 -4.64 14.42 -4.91
N GLN A 106 -4.73 13.86 -6.11
CA GLN A 106 -4.81 12.43 -6.34
C GLN A 106 -3.67 11.96 -7.23
N ASN A 107 -3.06 10.84 -6.84
CA ASN A 107 -2.26 9.99 -7.71
C ASN A 107 -3.01 8.67 -7.92
N ILE A 108 -3.26 8.32 -9.18
CA ILE A 108 -4.13 7.21 -9.55
C ILE A 108 -3.36 6.26 -10.46
N LEU A 109 -3.38 4.99 -10.11
CA LEU A 109 -2.71 3.92 -10.86
C LEU A 109 -3.73 2.86 -11.27
N PRO A 110 -3.72 2.40 -12.54
CA PRO A 110 -4.59 1.33 -12.99
C PRO A 110 -4.14 -0.02 -12.47
N ILE A 111 -5.09 -0.89 -12.17
CA ILE A 111 -4.90 -2.30 -11.83
C ILE A 111 -5.51 -3.13 -12.93
N PHE A 112 -4.71 -4.00 -13.54
CA PHE A 112 -5.11 -4.81 -14.67
C PHE A 112 -5.36 -6.26 -14.25
N ASN A 113 -6.24 -6.93 -14.99
CA ASN A 113 -6.38 -8.39 -14.94
C ASN A 113 -5.42 -9.09 -15.93
N ALA A 114 -5.50 -10.42 -16.00
CA ALA A 114 -4.68 -11.22 -16.91
C ALA A 114 -4.98 -10.98 -18.41
N LEU A 115 -6.09 -10.31 -18.72
CA LEU A 115 -6.50 -9.94 -20.09
C LEU A 115 -6.13 -8.49 -20.44
N ASP A 116 -5.32 -7.84 -19.59
CA ASP A 116 -4.88 -6.44 -19.79
C ASP A 116 -6.03 -5.41 -19.70
N GLU A 117 -7.13 -5.76 -19.04
CA GLU A 117 -8.26 -4.88 -18.79
C GLU A 117 -8.11 -4.20 -17.44
N VAL A 118 -8.42 -2.90 -17.36
CA VAL A 118 -8.41 -2.16 -16.08
C VAL A 118 -9.64 -2.56 -15.27
N ILE A 119 -9.41 -3.30 -14.19
CA ILE A 119 -10.48 -3.81 -13.31
C ILE A 119 -10.72 -2.95 -12.08
N CYS A 120 -9.72 -2.17 -11.70
CA CYS A 120 -9.73 -1.34 -10.50
C CYS A 120 -8.69 -0.23 -10.66
N VAL A 121 -8.78 0.82 -9.88
CA VAL A 121 -7.70 1.80 -9.71
C VAL A 121 -7.32 1.90 -8.24
N ILE A 122 -6.03 2.13 -7.95
CA ILE A 122 -5.56 2.55 -6.64
C ILE A 122 -5.35 4.06 -6.65
N ILE A 123 -5.93 4.75 -5.66
CA ILE A 123 -5.91 6.20 -5.53
C ILE A 123 -5.20 6.54 -4.23
N ILE A 124 -4.21 7.42 -4.29
CA ILE A 124 -3.54 8.00 -3.12
C ILE A 124 -3.97 9.44 -3.06
N GLU A 125 -4.66 9.83 -1.98
CA GLU A 125 -5.11 11.20 -1.75
C GLU A 125 -4.29 11.91 -0.70
N TYR A 126 -3.98 13.19 -0.96
CA TYR A 126 -3.22 14.04 -0.06
C TYR A 126 -3.60 15.51 -0.21
N SER A 127 -3.42 16.27 0.86
CA SER A 127 -3.61 17.72 0.87
C SER A 127 -2.44 18.44 0.22
N GLU A 128 -2.61 19.73 -0.13
CA GLU A 128 -1.49 20.57 -0.59
C GLU A 128 -0.36 20.66 0.45
N GLN A 129 -0.67 20.57 1.74
CA GLN A 129 0.34 20.57 2.82
C GLN A 129 1.17 19.28 2.84
N GLN A 130 0.56 18.14 2.52
CA GLN A 130 1.24 16.84 2.43
C GLN A 130 2.02 16.69 1.12
N LYS A 131 1.76 17.55 0.12
CA LYS A 131 2.38 17.47 -1.20
C LYS A 131 3.91 17.56 -1.15
N GLU A 132 4.46 18.49 -0.38
CA GLU A 132 5.92 18.66 -0.27
C GLU A 132 6.59 17.42 0.31
N PHE A 133 5.98 16.80 1.33
CA PHE A 133 6.44 15.54 1.89
C PHE A 133 6.37 14.43 0.83
N PHE A 134 5.24 14.31 0.14
CA PHE A 134 5.03 13.32 -0.91
C PHE A 134 6.01 13.50 -2.07
N GLU A 135 6.26 14.72 -2.52
CA GLU A 135 7.21 15.01 -3.60
C GLU A 135 8.66 14.74 -3.20
N LYS A 136 9.06 15.02 -1.97
CA LYS A 136 10.41 14.70 -1.46
C LYS A 136 10.65 13.19 -1.40
N GLU A 137 9.69 12.44 -0.92
CA GLU A 137 9.80 10.99 -0.75
C GLU A 137 9.52 10.22 -2.05
N TYR A 138 8.60 10.70 -2.88
CA TYR A 138 8.10 10.00 -4.06
C TYR A 138 8.82 10.39 -5.36
N ASN A 139 9.14 11.67 -5.58
CA ASN A 139 9.65 12.16 -6.87
C ASN A 139 11.11 11.82 -7.16
N LYS A 140 11.93 11.48 -6.17
CA LYS A 140 13.32 11.03 -6.44
C LYS A 140 13.38 9.74 -7.25
N LYS A 141 12.29 8.96 -7.34
CA LYS A 141 12.26 7.64 -7.98
C LYS A 141 11.09 7.38 -8.95
N ALA A 142 10.11 8.28 -9.03
CA ALA A 142 8.88 8.05 -9.80
C ALA A 142 9.03 8.11 -11.32
N ALA A 143 10.11 8.69 -11.83
CA ALA A 143 10.34 8.80 -13.28
C ALA A 143 10.62 7.46 -13.98
N GLY A 144 11.01 6.42 -13.23
CA GLY A 144 11.32 5.09 -13.79
C GLY A 144 10.13 4.13 -13.92
N ILE A 145 8.95 4.50 -13.37
CA ILE A 145 7.82 3.58 -13.20
C ILE A 145 6.98 3.38 -14.47
N LEU A 146 7.09 4.27 -15.43
CA LEU A 146 6.15 4.37 -16.55
C LEU A 146 6.43 3.45 -17.73
N ILE A 147 7.53 2.72 -17.75
CA ILE A 147 7.92 1.94 -18.92
C ILE A 147 8.21 0.50 -18.53
N GLY A 148 7.30 -0.39 -18.87
CA GLY A 148 7.57 -1.82 -19.00
C GLY A 148 6.84 -2.78 -18.10
N GLN A 149 5.87 -3.42 -18.71
CA GLN A 149 5.32 -4.77 -18.50
C GLN A 149 5.04 -5.29 -17.09
N ILE A 150 3.83 -5.57 -16.95
CA ILE A 150 2.92 -6.18 -16.02
C ILE A 150 3.37 -7.60 -15.63
N ASP A 151 4.20 -7.68 -14.59
CA ASP A 151 4.16 -8.82 -13.69
C ASP A 151 4.20 -8.26 -12.28
N SER A 152 3.05 -8.40 -11.61
CA SER A 152 2.72 -7.95 -10.25
C SER A 152 2.85 -6.44 -9.95
N LEU A 153 1.74 -5.72 -10.04
CA LEU A 153 1.57 -4.38 -9.47
C LEU A 153 2.01 -4.33 -8.00
N LYS A 154 1.89 -5.44 -7.29
CA LYS A 154 2.34 -5.65 -5.93
C LYS A 154 3.83 -5.40 -5.77
N ASP A 155 4.66 -5.92 -6.69
CA ASP A 155 6.10 -5.72 -6.66
C ASP A 155 6.46 -4.28 -7.04
N ARG A 156 5.69 -3.65 -7.94
CA ARG A 156 5.98 -2.30 -8.42
C ARG A 156 5.66 -1.22 -7.41
N VAL A 157 4.52 -1.26 -6.76
CA VAL A 157 4.12 -0.22 -5.80
C VAL A 157 5.06 -0.23 -4.59
N THR A 158 5.43 -1.39 -4.10
CA THR A 158 6.32 -1.53 -2.94
C THR A 158 7.80 -1.27 -3.28
N GLU A 159 8.21 -1.38 -4.54
CA GLU A 159 9.57 -1.05 -5.00
C GLU A 159 9.89 0.45 -4.96
N TYR A 160 8.87 1.30 -4.89
CA TYR A 160 9.01 2.76 -4.87
C TYR A 160 8.96 3.37 -3.46
N ILE A 161 8.72 2.53 -2.48
CA ILE A 161 8.79 2.92 -1.08
C ILE A 161 10.26 2.87 -0.67
N ASN A 162 10.75 3.95 -0.05
CA ASN A 162 12.13 4.02 0.45
C ASN A 162 12.37 3.12 1.66
N ASP A 163 11.31 2.58 2.24
CA ASP A 163 11.38 1.66 3.36
C ASP A 163 11.45 0.20 2.86
N GLY A 164 12.19 -0.62 3.58
CA GLY A 164 12.21 -2.05 3.34
C GLY A 164 10.86 -2.67 3.71
N ILE A 165 10.28 -3.48 2.81
CA ILE A 165 9.03 -4.18 3.06
C ILE A 165 9.26 -5.67 2.93
N ILE A 166 8.83 -6.43 3.95
CA ILE A 166 8.80 -7.90 3.95
C ILE A 166 7.41 -8.36 4.34
N ILE A 167 6.82 -9.25 3.54
CA ILE A 167 5.50 -9.82 3.82
C ILE A 167 5.64 -11.29 4.19
N PHE A 168 5.06 -11.68 5.32
CA PHE A 168 5.03 -13.05 5.82
C PHE A 168 3.64 -13.67 5.64
N ASN A 169 3.61 -14.94 5.29
CA ASN A 169 2.37 -15.71 5.24
C ASN A 169 1.89 -16.09 6.65
N LYS A 170 0.73 -16.74 6.74
CA LYS A 170 0.13 -17.21 8.01
C LYS A 170 1.05 -18.14 8.83
N ASN A 171 2.01 -18.80 8.18
CA ASN A 171 2.95 -19.72 8.82
C ASN A 171 4.26 -19.03 9.23
N GLY A 172 4.37 -17.68 9.05
CA GLY A 172 5.55 -16.92 9.43
C GLY A 172 6.72 -17.00 8.44
N TYR A 173 6.50 -17.45 7.20
CA TYR A 173 7.52 -17.44 6.16
C TYR A 173 7.40 -16.24 5.26
N ALA A 174 8.52 -15.58 4.96
CA ALA A 174 8.58 -14.46 4.03
C ALA A 174 8.20 -14.90 2.61
N THR A 175 7.15 -14.30 2.07
CA THR A 175 6.66 -14.56 0.70
C THR A 175 7.01 -13.45 -0.27
N TYR A 176 7.39 -12.29 0.26
CA TYR A 176 7.75 -11.12 -0.54
C TYR A 176 8.76 -10.25 0.22
N ALA A 177 9.68 -9.64 -0.53
CA ALA A 177 10.55 -8.56 -0.05
C ALA A 177 10.80 -7.58 -1.21
N ASN A 178 10.63 -6.27 -0.97
CA ASN A 178 10.95 -5.27 -1.96
C ASN A 178 12.48 -5.08 -2.10
N LYS A 179 12.89 -4.30 -3.11
CA LYS A 179 14.31 -4.06 -3.39
C LYS A 179 15.07 -3.43 -2.23
N VAL A 180 14.42 -2.50 -1.51
CA VAL A 180 15.04 -1.81 -0.35
C VAL A 180 15.33 -2.81 0.77
N ALA A 181 14.36 -3.68 1.11
CA ALA A 181 14.58 -4.74 2.09
C ALA A 181 15.71 -5.68 1.66
N LYS A 182 15.75 -6.10 0.40
CA LYS A 182 16.81 -6.98 -0.12
C LYS A 182 18.19 -6.36 0.05
N ILE A 183 18.38 -5.09 -0.35
CA ILE A 183 19.64 -4.36 -0.22
C ILE A 183 20.05 -4.20 1.26
N LEU A 184 19.10 -3.85 2.14
CA LEU A 184 19.36 -3.70 3.56
C LEU A 184 19.83 -5.02 4.18
N TYR A 185 19.09 -6.10 3.93
CA TYR A 185 19.43 -7.42 4.49
C TYR A 185 20.72 -8.01 3.92
N GLU A 186 21.02 -7.73 2.65
CA GLU A 186 22.33 -8.08 2.06
C GLU A 186 23.48 -7.41 2.80
N LYS A 187 23.36 -6.12 3.14
CA LYS A 187 24.33 -5.40 3.99
C LYS A 187 24.46 -6.00 5.39
N LEU A 188 23.38 -6.59 5.91
CA LEU A 188 23.34 -7.29 7.19
C LEU A 188 23.81 -8.76 7.10
N GLY A 189 24.24 -9.22 5.92
CA GLY A 189 24.79 -10.56 5.70
C GLY A 189 23.73 -11.63 5.36
N VAL A 190 22.48 -11.23 5.06
CA VAL A 190 21.40 -12.14 4.67
C VAL A 190 21.25 -12.12 3.14
N SER A 191 21.61 -13.22 2.49
CA SER A 191 21.63 -13.32 1.01
C SER A 191 20.25 -13.56 0.38
N SER A 192 19.28 -14.09 1.12
CA SER A 192 17.92 -14.36 0.64
C SER A 192 16.90 -14.14 1.75
N ILE A 193 15.85 -13.38 1.45
CA ILE A 193 14.77 -13.10 2.41
C ILE A 193 13.58 -14.05 2.16
N VAL A 194 13.15 -14.19 0.90
CA VAL A 194 11.99 -15.01 0.55
C VAL A 194 12.24 -16.46 0.91
N GLY A 195 11.29 -17.08 1.63
CA GLY A 195 11.37 -18.43 2.16
C GLY A 195 11.98 -18.53 3.56
N GLN A 196 12.55 -17.47 4.11
CA GLN A 196 13.04 -17.43 5.50
C GLN A 196 11.88 -17.30 6.50
N SER A 197 12.08 -17.84 7.72
CA SER A 197 11.12 -17.63 8.81
C SER A 197 11.22 -16.22 9.37
N PHE A 198 10.14 -15.78 10.00
CA PHE A 198 10.07 -14.48 10.67
C PHE A 198 11.17 -14.32 11.72
N GLU A 199 11.41 -15.36 12.50
CA GLU A 199 12.41 -15.39 13.58
C GLU A 199 13.84 -15.19 13.07
N ASN A 200 14.11 -15.56 11.82
CA ASN A 200 15.42 -15.36 11.18
C ASN A 200 15.60 -13.93 10.63
N LEU A 201 14.50 -13.24 10.36
CA LEU A 201 14.52 -11.93 9.71
C LEU A 201 14.17 -10.78 10.67
N TYR A 202 13.50 -11.08 11.79
CA TYR A 202 13.15 -10.07 12.76
C TYR A 202 14.33 -9.78 13.69
N PHE A 203 14.57 -8.52 13.97
CA PHE A 203 15.77 -8.05 14.68
C PHE A 203 15.76 -8.28 16.19
N GLU A 204 14.62 -8.63 16.74
CA GLU A 204 14.48 -8.97 18.15
C GLU A 204 14.08 -10.45 18.31
N ARG A 205 14.31 -11.02 19.50
CA ARG A 205 13.91 -12.40 19.80
C ARG A 205 12.40 -12.48 20.08
N ALA A 206 11.58 -12.24 19.06
CA ALA A 206 10.14 -12.43 19.14
C ALA A 206 9.70 -13.55 18.21
N LYS A 207 8.76 -14.38 18.68
CA LYS A 207 8.13 -15.41 17.86
C LYS A 207 7.02 -14.78 17.00
N TYR A 208 6.84 -15.31 15.81
CA TYR A 208 5.74 -14.90 14.92
C TYR A 208 4.37 -14.94 15.60
N SER A 209 4.11 -16.01 16.39
CA SER A 209 2.88 -16.16 17.16
C SER A 209 2.64 -15.01 18.16
N ALA A 210 3.69 -14.55 18.84
CA ALA A 210 3.58 -13.47 19.82
C ALA A 210 3.14 -12.15 19.16
N ILE A 211 3.66 -11.85 17.96
CA ILE A 211 3.26 -10.66 17.19
C ILE A 211 1.80 -10.73 16.76
N ILE A 212 1.33 -11.92 16.36
CA ILE A 212 -0.07 -12.14 16.00
C ILE A 212 -1.01 -12.00 17.20
N GLU A 213 -0.59 -12.46 18.37
CA GLU A 213 -1.40 -12.43 19.60
C GLU A 213 -1.44 -11.04 20.23
N SER A 214 -0.33 -10.31 20.21
CA SER A 214 -0.18 -8.99 20.83
C SER A 214 0.39 -7.94 19.84
N PRO A 215 -0.30 -7.60 18.74
CA PRO A 215 0.26 -6.75 17.69
C PRO A 215 0.66 -5.35 18.17
N ASN A 216 -0.03 -4.81 19.18
CA ASN A 216 0.26 -3.48 19.71
C ASN A 216 1.60 -3.37 20.44
N GLU A 217 2.11 -4.46 21.02
CA GLU A 217 3.40 -4.50 21.70
C GLU A 217 4.58 -4.39 20.72
N TYR A 218 4.36 -4.81 19.47
CA TYR A 218 5.38 -4.87 18.42
C TYR A 218 5.14 -3.88 17.30
N LYS A 219 4.21 -2.94 17.49
CA LYS A 219 3.75 -2.05 16.43
C LYS A 219 4.87 -1.22 15.82
N GLN A 220 5.76 -0.68 16.65
CA GLN A 220 6.89 0.11 16.21
C GLN A 220 8.03 0.07 17.21
N LYS A 221 9.25 -0.17 16.72
CA LYS A 221 10.46 -0.19 17.54
C LYS A 221 11.65 0.38 16.80
N GLU A 222 12.51 1.06 17.55
CA GLU A 222 13.83 1.48 17.09
C GLU A 222 14.85 0.40 17.47
N VAL A 223 15.61 -0.10 16.50
CA VAL A 223 16.58 -1.17 16.67
C VAL A 223 17.93 -0.72 16.14
N ARG A 224 18.99 -0.93 16.94
CA ARG A 224 20.37 -0.66 16.51
C ARG A 224 21.05 -1.98 16.15
N ILE A 225 21.55 -2.05 14.89
CA ILE A 225 22.25 -3.23 14.37
C ILE A 225 23.48 -2.78 13.61
N PHE A 226 24.67 -3.15 14.09
CA PHE A 226 25.93 -2.65 13.56
C PHE A 226 25.90 -1.11 13.48
N ASP A 227 26.14 -0.55 12.31
CA ASP A 227 26.13 0.89 12.06
C ASP A 227 24.76 1.46 11.67
N PHE A 228 23.70 0.63 11.69
CA PHE A 228 22.35 1.02 11.31
C PHE A 228 21.48 1.31 12.53
N ILE A 229 20.69 2.38 12.44
CA ILE A 229 19.57 2.65 13.33
C ILE A 229 18.30 2.48 12.48
N LEU A 230 17.51 1.46 12.80
CA LEU A 230 16.33 1.08 12.02
C LEU A 230 15.05 1.34 12.82
N ASN A 231 14.09 1.97 12.19
CA ASN A 231 12.72 2.01 12.71
C ASN A 231 11.94 0.86 12.08
N VAL A 232 11.53 -0.11 12.90
CA VAL A 232 10.85 -1.33 12.45
C VAL A 232 9.40 -1.30 12.89
N GLN A 233 8.49 -1.42 11.95
CA GLN A 233 7.05 -1.54 12.19
C GLN A 233 6.56 -2.93 11.84
N CYS A 234 5.72 -3.51 12.70
CA CYS A 234 5.00 -4.75 12.44
C CYS A 234 3.52 -4.43 12.23
N LEU A 235 3.02 -4.67 11.03
CA LEU A 235 1.61 -4.57 10.71
C LEU A 235 1.00 -5.96 10.62
N VAL A 236 -0.04 -6.20 11.42
CA VAL A 236 -0.81 -7.46 11.38
C VAL A 236 -2.11 -7.19 10.65
N SER A 237 -2.31 -7.84 9.51
CA SER A 237 -3.54 -7.77 8.72
C SER A 237 -4.30 -9.09 8.74
N LYS A 238 -5.63 -9.03 8.80
CA LYS A 238 -6.51 -10.18 8.60
C LYS A 238 -6.85 -10.30 7.12
N ILE A 239 -6.67 -11.51 6.58
CA ILE A 239 -7.12 -11.87 5.24
C ILE A 239 -8.14 -12.97 5.44
N ASN A 240 -9.40 -12.70 5.26
CA ASN A 240 -10.53 -13.47 5.78
C ASN A 240 -10.48 -13.58 7.32
N GLU A 241 -11.55 -13.94 7.97
CA GLU A 241 -11.66 -13.82 9.43
C GLU A 241 -10.59 -14.57 10.24
N ASP A 242 -9.92 -15.56 9.63
CA ASP A 242 -8.97 -16.45 10.32
C ASP A 242 -7.49 -16.31 9.89
N VAL A 243 -7.16 -15.64 8.80
CA VAL A 243 -5.78 -15.58 8.30
C VAL A 243 -5.14 -14.25 8.65
N LYS A 244 -4.19 -14.27 9.56
CA LYS A 244 -3.34 -13.12 9.86
C LYS A 244 -2.07 -13.16 9.02
N ARG A 245 -1.69 -12.03 8.46
CA ARG A 245 -0.38 -11.80 7.83
C ARG A 245 0.37 -10.74 8.61
N VAL A 246 1.68 -10.87 8.65
CA VAL A 246 2.55 -9.83 9.20
C VAL A 246 3.31 -9.18 8.05
N THR A 247 3.34 -7.86 8.06
CA THR A 247 4.20 -7.06 7.19
C THR A 247 5.20 -6.32 8.05
N LEU A 248 6.49 -6.52 7.81
CA LEU A 248 7.54 -5.68 8.36
C LEU A 248 7.78 -4.50 7.43
N ILE A 249 7.78 -3.30 8.01
CA ILE A 249 8.23 -2.08 7.38
C ILE A 249 9.47 -1.62 8.10
N ILE A 250 10.57 -1.41 7.37
CA ILE A 250 11.90 -1.15 7.94
C ILE A 250 12.43 0.12 7.33
N LYS A 251 12.50 1.19 8.11
CA LYS A 251 13.08 2.47 7.70
C LYS A 251 14.48 2.60 8.28
N ASP A 252 15.48 2.87 7.45
CA ASP A 252 16.80 3.27 7.89
C ASP A 252 16.77 4.76 8.29
N ILE A 253 16.96 5.02 9.58
CA ILE A 253 16.95 6.37 10.17
C ILE A 253 18.35 6.78 10.66
N THR A 254 19.38 6.08 10.20
CA THR A 254 20.75 6.29 10.67
C THR A 254 21.23 7.73 10.44
N GLU A 255 20.99 8.27 9.26
CA GLU A 255 21.39 9.65 8.94
C GLU A 255 20.55 10.67 9.70
N GLU A 256 19.25 10.43 9.86
CA GLU A 256 18.33 11.29 10.62
C GLU A 256 18.83 11.44 12.07
N LYS A 257 19.25 10.34 12.69
CA LYS A 257 19.73 10.30 14.08
C LYS A 257 21.10 10.94 14.30
N LYS A 258 21.97 10.91 13.31
CA LYS A 258 23.29 11.60 13.39
C LYS A 258 23.19 13.12 13.46
N TYR A 259 22.07 13.70 13.02
CA TYR A 259 21.83 15.14 13.09
C TYR A 259 21.11 15.57 14.37
N GLU A 260 20.62 14.62 15.17
CA GLU A 260 19.97 14.87 16.46
C GLU A 260 20.95 14.78 17.66
N GLU A 261 22.11 14.12 17.48
CA GLU A 261 23.24 14.07 18.44
C GLU A 261 24.21 15.24 18.22
#